data_7e8a0a8bdd2642e1036473d88e8e294f
#
_entry.id   7e8a0a8bdd2642e1036473d88e8e294f
#
_cell.length_a   1.000
_cell.length_b   1.000
_cell.length_c   1.000
_cell.angle_alpha   90.00
_cell.angle_beta   90.00
_cell.angle_gamma   90.00
#
_symmetry.space_group_name_H-M   'P 1'
#
loop_
_entity.id
_entity.type
_entity.pdbx_description
1 polymer ?
#
loop_
_entity_poly.entity_id
_entity_poly.type
_entity_poly.pdbx_seq_one_letter_code
_entity_poly.pdbx_strand_id
1 'polypeptide(L)'
;IPDYRINLLAPQEIEDFSVFRTEVGQLLQFIRASESEQEVQELLGKYPEKFSRLDSETVAAICLFTGIEIACEDEKEVVDLCKAWEEHRETGLREGRETGRREERISSIRNMVELGVPKEKILIKYTLAEYEEAMKQS
;
A
#
# COMPACT_ATOMS: atom_id res chain seq x y z
N ILE A 1 -21.95 -43.57 2.40
CA ILE A 1 -21.80 -42.08 2.36
C ILE A 1 -20.43 -41.80 1.75
N PRO A 2 -20.38 -41.05 0.64
CA PRO A 2 -19.10 -40.69 0.07
C PRO A 2 -18.30 -39.81 1.07
N ASP A 3 -17.05 -40.23 1.27
CA ASP A 3 -16.12 -39.51 2.14
C ASP A 3 -15.55 -38.33 1.36
N TYR A 4 -15.95 -37.11 1.71
CA TYR A 4 -15.45 -35.87 1.09
C TYR A 4 -14.20 -35.39 1.82
N ARG A 5 -13.06 -35.46 1.13
CA ARG A 5 -11.82 -34.90 1.66
C ARG A 5 -11.70 -33.42 1.26
N ILE A 6 -11.46 -32.57 2.23
CA ILE A 6 -11.14 -31.17 2.01
C ILE A 6 -9.62 -31.05 1.90
N ASN A 7 -9.14 -30.62 0.75
CA ASN A 7 -7.74 -30.28 0.56
C ASN A 7 -7.55 -28.77 0.82
N LEU A 8 -6.79 -28.44 1.85
CA LEU A 8 -6.46 -27.07 2.17
C LEU A 8 -5.12 -26.70 1.54
N LEU A 9 -5.12 -25.64 0.73
CA LEU A 9 -3.93 -25.08 0.12
C LEU A 9 -3.63 -23.72 0.75
N ALA A 10 -2.54 -23.65 1.52
CA ALA A 10 -2.08 -22.38 2.10
C ALA A 10 -0.89 -21.86 1.28
N PRO A 11 -0.92 -20.63 0.77
CA PRO A 11 0.18 -20.06 -0.03
C PRO A 11 1.54 -20.11 0.68
N GLN A 12 1.55 -19.95 2.00
CA GLN A 12 2.77 -19.99 2.81
C GLN A 12 3.46 -21.37 2.84
N GLU A 13 2.71 -22.45 2.58
CA GLU A 13 3.20 -23.83 2.60
C GLU A 13 3.65 -24.33 1.22
N ILE A 14 3.44 -23.55 0.17
CA ILE A 14 3.83 -23.94 -1.19
C ILE A 14 5.33 -23.69 -1.36
N GLU A 15 6.07 -24.75 -1.64
CA GLU A 15 7.52 -24.70 -1.87
C GLU A 15 7.87 -24.38 -3.33
N ASP A 16 7.12 -24.94 -4.27
CA ASP A 16 7.36 -24.81 -5.70
C ASP A 16 6.12 -24.32 -6.44
N PHE A 17 6.17 -23.06 -6.87
CA PHE A 17 5.09 -22.43 -7.64
C PHE A 17 5.11 -22.77 -9.14
N SER A 18 6.17 -23.41 -9.63
CA SER A 18 6.28 -23.83 -11.04
C SER A 18 5.27 -24.91 -11.44
N VAL A 19 4.66 -25.57 -10.46
CA VAL A 19 3.58 -26.55 -10.67
C VAL A 19 2.31 -25.92 -11.22
N PHE A 20 2.13 -24.60 -11.01
CA PHE A 20 1.00 -23.86 -11.55
C PHE A 20 1.30 -23.38 -12.97
N ARG A 21 0.47 -23.77 -13.92
CA ARG A 21 0.63 -23.43 -15.33
C ARG A 21 -0.13 -22.16 -15.73
N THR A 22 -0.95 -21.63 -14.86
CA THR A 22 -1.75 -20.44 -15.05
C THR A 22 -1.30 -19.33 -14.13
N GLU A 23 -1.88 -18.14 -14.24
CA GLU A 23 -1.60 -17.00 -13.36
C GLU A 23 -2.02 -17.22 -11.89
N VAL A 24 -2.68 -18.33 -11.59
CA VAL A 24 -2.92 -18.77 -10.20
C VAL A 24 -1.59 -18.87 -9.43
N GLY A 25 -0.53 -19.34 -10.10
CA GLY A 25 0.81 -19.37 -9.50
C GLY A 25 1.29 -18.00 -9.07
N GLN A 26 1.17 -16.98 -9.92
CA GLN A 26 1.53 -15.60 -9.61
C GLN A 26 0.65 -15.01 -8.50
N LEU A 27 -0.65 -15.26 -8.55
CA LEU A 27 -1.59 -14.85 -7.51
C LEU A 27 -1.17 -15.39 -6.13
N LEU A 28 -0.90 -16.68 -6.02
CA LEU A 28 -0.51 -17.33 -4.78
C LEU A 28 0.87 -16.86 -4.28
N GLN A 29 1.82 -16.67 -5.19
CA GLN A 29 3.14 -16.10 -4.83
C GLN A 29 3.02 -14.69 -4.27
N PHE A 30 2.19 -13.85 -4.88
CA PHE A 30 1.97 -12.49 -4.40
C PHE A 30 1.29 -12.48 -3.03
N ILE A 31 0.26 -13.31 -2.83
CA ILE A 31 -0.41 -13.45 -1.53
C ILE A 31 0.60 -13.85 -0.45
N ARG A 32 1.47 -14.81 -0.73
CA ARG A 32 2.54 -15.23 0.19
C ARG A 32 3.48 -14.10 0.55
N ALA A 33 3.90 -13.29 -0.43
CA ALA A 33 4.82 -12.18 -0.25
C ALA A 33 4.16 -10.94 0.39
N SER A 34 2.83 -10.84 0.36
CA SER A 34 2.08 -9.64 0.75
C SER A 34 2.16 -9.27 2.24
N GLU A 35 2.69 -10.14 3.08
CA GLU A 35 2.91 -9.88 4.50
C GLU A 35 4.00 -8.82 4.74
N SER A 36 4.89 -8.61 3.78
CA SER A 36 6.00 -7.67 3.86
C SER A 36 6.19 -6.95 2.53
N GLU A 37 6.29 -5.63 2.57
CA GLU A 37 6.61 -4.82 1.40
C GLU A 37 7.94 -5.23 0.76
N GLN A 38 8.93 -5.55 1.59
CA GLN A 38 10.24 -6.02 1.13
C GLN A 38 10.12 -7.34 0.37
N GLU A 39 9.34 -8.29 0.86
CA GLU A 39 9.11 -9.58 0.18
C GLU A 39 8.42 -9.40 -1.17
N VAL A 40 7.46 -8.49 -1.27
CA VAL A 40 6.83 -8.14 -2.56
C VAL A 40 7.85 -7.57 -3.53
N GLN A 41 8.69 -6.65 -3.09
CA GLN A 41 9.73 -6.07 -3.92
C GLN A 41 10.74 -7.12 -4.41
N GLU A 42 11.16 -8.02 -3.55
CA GLU A 42 12.05 -9.12 -3.91
C GLU A 42 11.41 -10.06 -4.94
N LEU A 43 10.12 -10.39 -4.74
CA LEU A 43 9.36 -11.23 -5.68
C LEU A 43 9.27 -10.60 -7.06
N LEU A 44 8.85 -9.34 -7.14
CA LEU A 44 8.70 -8.61 -8.40
C LEU A 44 10.05 -8.37 -9.08
N GLY A 45 11.11 -8.13 -8.32
CA GLY A 45 12.46 -7.98 -8.82
C GLY A 45 13.06 -9.29 -9.34
N LYS A 46 12.68 -10.42 -8.74
CA LYS A 46 13.17 -11.76 -9.14
C LYS A 46 12.47 -12.30 -10.40
N TYR A 47 11.19 -12.01 -10.56
CA TYR A 47 10.37 -12.51 -11.67
C TYR A 47 9.64 -11.39 -12.42
N PRO A 48 10.35 -10.36 -12.93
CA PRO A 48 9.70 -9.22 -13.58
C PRO A 48 8.89 -9.61 -14.80
N GLU A 49 9.33 -10.61 -15.56
CA GLU A 49 8.63 -11.09 -16.76
C GLU A 49 7.26 -11.69 -16.46
N LYS A 50 7.13 -12.36 -15.31
CA LYS A 50 5.88 -13.00 -14.89
C LYS A 50 4.85 -12.01 -14.37
N PHE A 51 5.29 -10.92 -13.76
CA PHE A 51 4.43 -9.93 -13.10
C PHE A 51 4.21 -8.66 -13.92
N SER A 52 4.94 -8.46 -15.01
CA SER A 52 4.77 -7.29 -15.88
C SER A 52 3.60 -7.41 -16.87
N ARG A 53 3.03 -8.59 -17.01
CA ARG A 53 1.93 -8.87 -17.95
C ARG A 53 0.92 -9.84 -17.33
N LEU A 54 0.19 -9.36 -16.33
CA LEU A 54 -0.88 -10.13 -15.70
C LEU A 54 -2.25 -9.71 -16.27
N ASP A 55 -3.16 -10.66 -16.34
CA ASP A 55 -4.55 -10.35 -16.63
C ASP A 55 -5.14 -9.44 -15.56
N SER A 56 -5.95 -8.49 -15.97
CA SER A 56 -6.60 -7.56 -15.04
C SER A 56 -7.42 -8.26 -13.96
N GLU A 57 -8.03 -9.41 -14.30
CA GLU A 57 -8.76 -10.24 -13.34
C GLU A 57 -7.85 -10.84 -12.27
N THR A 58 -6.64 -11.25 -12.64
CA THR A 58 -5.63 -11.73 -11.67
C THR A 58 -5.21 -10.62 -10.72
N VAL A 59 -4.96 -9.42 -11.25
CA VAL A 59 -4.61 -8.26 -10.41
C VAL A 59 -5.78 -7.87 -9.51
N ALA A 60 -7.01 -7.89 -9.99
CA ALA A 60 -8.19 -7.66 -9.16
C ALA A 60 -8.31 -8.68 -8.03
N ALA A 61 -8.02 -9.95 -8.30
CA ALA A 61 -7.98 -10.99 -7.28
C ALA A 61 -6.87 -10.74 -6.24
N ILE A 62 -5.68 -10.33 -6.67
CA ILE A 62 -4.58 -9.96 -5.78
C ILE A 62 -5.03 -8.83 -4.84
N CYS A 63 -5.62 -7.76 -5.37
CA CYS A 63 -6.13 -6.66 -4.57
C CYS A 63 -7.19 -7.11 -3.56
N LEU A 64 -8.10 -7.98 -4.00
CA LEU A 64 -9.16 -8.50 -3.14
C LEU A 64 -8.62 -9.33 -1.96
N PHE A 65 -7.68 -10.24 -2.22
CA PHE A 65 -7.14 -11.13 -1.19
C PHE A 65 -6.13 -10.46 -0.28
N THR A 66 -5.37 -9.50 -0.76
CA THR A 66 -4.33 -8.82 0.03
C THR A 66 -4.81 -7.53 0.69
N GLY A 67 -5.92 -6.96 0.22
CA GLY A 67 -6.37 -5.65 0.66
C GLY A 67 -5.53 -4.48 0.14
N ILE A 68 -4.59 -4.74 -0.75
CA ILE A 68 -3.74 -3.71 -1.36
C ILE A 68 -4.52 -3.06 -2.50
N GLU A 69 -4.67 -1.73 -2.45
CA GLU A 69 -5.30 -0.97 -3.52
C GLU A 69 -4.27 -0.58 -4.57
N ILE A 70 -4.37 -1.20 -5.73
CA ILE A 70 -3.55 -0.87 -6.89
C ILE A 70 -4.44 -0.19 -7.91
N ALA A 71 -4.07 1.01 -8.32
CA ALA A 71 -4.76 1.73 -9.38
C ALA A 71 -4.55 0.99 -10.71
N CYS A 72 -5.58 0.34 -11.20
CA CYS A 72 -5.61 -0.24 -12.54
C CYS A 72 -6.43 0.68 -13.45
N GLU A 73 -5.90 0.97 -14.64
CA GLU A 73 -6.71 1.61 -15.66
C GLU A 73 -7.77 0.61 -16.13
N ASP A 74 -9.04 0.95 -15.93
CA ASP A 74 -10.20 0.05 -16.18
C ASP A 74 -10.32 -0.49 -17.60
N GLU A 75 -9.57 0.07 -18.55
CA GLU A 75 -9.63 -0.30 -19.98
C GLU A 75 -8.55 -1.29 -20.42
N LYS A 76 -7.62 -1.65 -19.56
CA LYS A 76 -6.52 -2.57 -19.91
C LYS A 76 -6.84 -3.99 -19.49
N GLU A 77 -6.80 -4.91 -20.46
CA GLU A 77 -6.92 -6.36 -20.18
C GLU A 77 -5.65 -6.92 -19.51
N VAL A 78 -4.50 -6.28 -19.72
CA VAL A 78 -3.20 -6.70 -19.21
C VAL A 78 -2.59 -5.57 -18.36
N VAL A 79 -2.10 -5.91 -17.19
CA VAL A 79 -1.55 -4.98 -16.19
C VAL A 79 -0.09 -5.31 -15.92
N ASP A 80 0.75 -4.26 -15.91
CA ASP A 80 2.12 -4.34 -15.40
C ASP A 80 2.10 -4.14 -13.88
N LEU A 81 2.11 -5.23 -13.13
CA LEU A 81 2.05 -5.18 -11.68
C LEU A 81 3.32 -4.59 -11.07
N CYS A 82 4.48 -4.79 -11.70
CA CYS A 82 5.75 -4.22 -11.22
C CYS A 82 5.69 -2.69 -11.21
N LYS A 83 5.20 -2.09 -12.29
CA LYS A 83 5.03 -0.65 -12.41
C LYS A 83 3.94 -0.13 -11.47
N ALA A 84 2.81 -0.80 -11.42
CA ALA A 84 1.70 -0.41 -10.54
C ALA A 84 2.07 -0.48 -9.05
N TRP A 85 2.87 -1.45 -8.66
CA TRP A 85 3.40 -1.56 -7.30
C TRP A 85 4.34 -0.40 -6.95
N GLU A 86 5.25 -0.05 -7.88
CA GLU A 86 6.16 1.07 -7.67
C GLU A 86 5.41 2.40 -7.50
N GLU A 87 4.41 2.65 -8.34
CA GLU A 87 3.54 3.84 -8.24
C GLU A 87 2.77 3.86 -6.92
N HIS A 88 2.24 2.73 -6.48
CA HIS A 88 1.55 2.59 -5.19
C HIS A 88 2.48 2.92 -4.02
N ARG A 89 3.70 2.40 -4.05
CA ARG A 89 4.72 2.65 -3.04
C ARG A 89 5.13 4.12 -2.98
N GLU A 90 5.41 4.74 -4.12
CA GLU A 90 5.77 6.17 -4.20
C GLU A 90 4.65 7.06 -3.67
N THR A 91 3.40 6.77 -4.01
CA THR A 91 2.23 7.47 -3.50
C THR A 91 2.13 7.36 -1.98
N GLY A 92 2.29 6.17 -1.42
CA GLY A 92 2.29 5.95 0.02
C GLY A 92 3.39 6.72 0.75
N LEU A 93 4.60 6.74 0.20
CA LEU A 93 5.72 7.50 0.76
C LEU A 93 5.46 9.01 0.73
N ARG A 94 4.92 9.52 -0.37
CA ARG A 94 4.58 10.94 -0.51
C ARG A 94 3.51 11.35 0.49
N GLU A 95 2.42 10.60 0.58
CA GLU A 95 1.34 10.84 1.52
C GLU A 95 1.83 10.79 2.98
N GLY A 96 2.69 9.84 3.31
CA GLY A 96 3.30 9.74 4.63
C GLY A 96 4.16 10.95 4.97
N ARG A 97 4.94 11.48 4.01
CA ARG A 97 5.73 12.70 4.20
C ARG A 97 4.85 13.93 4.41
N GLU A 98 3.79 14.07 3.63
CA GLU A 98 2.84 15.19 3.75
C GLU A 98 2.13 15.14 5.09
N THR A 99 1.67 13.97 5.52
CA THR A 99 1.05 13.76 6.84
C THR A 99 2.04 14.09 7.97
N GLY A 100 3.27 13.60 7.90
CA GLY A 100 4.31 13.88 8.88
C GLY A 100 4.64 15.38 9.00
N ARG A 101 4.73 16.09 7.89
CA ARG A 101 4.93 17.55 7.88
C ARG A 101 3.77 18.29 8.53
N ARG A 102 2.56 17.88 8.23
CA ARG A 102 1.36 18.48 8.82
C ARG A 102 1.31 18.28 10.32
N GLU A 103 1.57 17.09 10.79
CA GLU A 103 1.62 16.76 12.23
C GLU A 103 2.70 17.55 12.95
N GLU A 104 3.88 17.69 12.36
CA GLU A 104 4.98 18.50 12.88
C GLU A 104 4.59 19.97 13.00
N ARG A 105 3.95 20.54 11.97
CA ARG A 105 3.49 21.93 11.98
C ARG A 105 2.44 22.16 13.07
N ILE A 106 1.48 21.27 13.22
CA ILE A 106 0.46 21.33 14.27
C ILE A 106 1.08 21.22 15.67
N SER A 107 2.01 20.31 15.86
CA SER A 107 2.76 20.17 17.11
C SER A 107 3.56 21.43 17.44
N SER A 108 4.19 22.04 16.44
CA SER A 108 4.93 23.30 16.60
C SER A 108 4.02 24.46 17.03
N ILE A 109 2.82 24.55 16.46
CA ILE A 109 1.83 25.55 16.85
C ILE A 109 1.42 25.38 18.31
N ARG A 110 1.15 24.15 18.76
CA ARG A 110 0.82 23.86 20.16
C ARG A 110 1.93 24.30 21.12
N ASN A 111 3.16 23.98 20.77
CA ASN A 111 4.31 24.39 21.56
C ASN A 111 4.42 25.91 21.66
N MET A 112 4.18 26.63 20.57
CA MET A 112 4.19 28.09 20.57
C MET A 112 3.08 28.66 21.47
N VAL A 113 1.88 28.09 21.43
CA VAL A 113 0.77 28.50 22.28
C VAL A 113 1.08 28.27 23.76
N GLU A 114 1.66 27.11 24.09
CA GLU A 114 2.09 26.80 25.46
C GLU A 114 3.16 27.76 25.98
N LEU A 115 4.04 28.23 25.09
CA LEU A 115 5.08 29.22 25.40
C LEU A 115 4.55 30.65 25.46
N GLY A 116 3.25 30.86 25.21
CA GLY A 116 2.63 32.18 25.28
C GLY A 116 2.81 33.05 24.04
N VAL A 117 3.18 32.47 22.89
CA VAL A 117 3.30 33.23 21.64
C VAL A 117 1.91 33.67 21.18
N PRO A 118 1.68 34.97 20.89
CA PRO A 118 0.39 35.47 20.42
C PRO A 118 -0.04 34.85 19.09
N LYS A 119 -1.34 34.63 18.92
CA LYS A 119 -1.95 34.10 17.70
C LYS A 119 -1.49 34.86 16.45
N GLU A 120 -1.43 36.16 16.50
CA GLU A 120 -1.04 37.03 15.36
C GLU A 120 0.38 36.70 14.88
N LYS A 121 1.30 36.42 15.78
CA LYS A 121 2.68 36.02 15.44
C LYS A 121 2.74 34.61 14.85
N ILE A 122 1.91 33.71 15.34
CA ILE A 122 1.83 32.34 14.80
C ILE A 122 1.29 32.37 13.37
N LEU A 123 0.27 33.20 13.09
CA LEU A 123 -0.34 33.33 11.77
C LEU A 123 0.56 33.98 10.71
N ILE A 124 1.69 34.57 11.09
CA ILE A 124 2.70 35.01 10.13
C ILE A 124 3.35 33.82 9.39
N LYS A 125 3.50 32.71 10.07
CA LYS A 125 4.23 31.53 9.57
C LYS A 125 3.34 30.32 9.27
N TYR A 126 2.19 30.23 9.91
CA TYR A 126 1.24 29.12 9.79
C TYR A 126 -0.13 29.61 9.34
N THR A 127 -0.92 28.74 8.75
CA THR A 127 -2.28 29.08 8.31
C THR A 127 -3.28 29.07 9.46
N LEU A 128 -4.39 29.79 9.32
CA LEU A 128 -5.47 29.78 10.29
C LEU A 128 -6.06 28.37 10.47
N ALA A 129 -6.19 27.60 9.39
CA ALA A 129 -6.68 26.23 9.44
C ALA A 129 -5.78 25.32 10.31
N GLU A 130 -4.46 25.44 10.16
CA GLU A 130 -3.49 24.71 10.99
C GLU A 130 -3.58 25.11 12.46
N TYR A 131 -3.74 26.39 12.74
CA TYR A 131 -3.94 26.89 14.09
C TYR A 131 -5.21 26.33 14.74
N GLU A 132 -6.32 26.40 14.05
CA GLU A 132 -7.61 25.86 14.53
C GLU A 132 -7.53 24.35 14.78
N GLU A 133 -6.89 23.61 13.90
CA GLU A 133 -6.68 22.16 14.08
C GLU A 133 -5.82 21.86 15.32
N ALA A 134 -4.76 22.64 15.55
CA ALA A 134 -3.93 22.51 16.74
C ALA A 134 -4.71 22.75 18.03
N MET A 135 -5.66 23.68 18.01
CA MET A 135 -6.49 23.99 19.19
C MET A 135 -7.58 22.95 19.45
N LYS A 136 -8.12 22.29 18.42
CA LYS A 136 -9.15 21.26 18.55
C LYS A 136 -8.69 19.99 19.27
N GLN A 137 -7.40 19.70 19.22
CA GLN A 137 -6.83 18.46 19.76
C GLN A 137 -6.27 18.61 21.18
N SER A 138 -6.53 19.74 21.80
CA SER A 138 -6.10 19.99 23.18
C SER A 138 -7.02 19.36 24.21
#